data_73a0bb92bca6cd9c3367800571328f99
#
_entry.id   73a0bb92bca6cd9c3367800571328f99
#
_cell.length_a   1.000
_cell.length_b   1.000
_cell.length_c   1.000
_cell.angle_alpha   90.00
_cell.angle_beta   90.00
_cell.angle_gamma   90.00
#
_symmetry.space_group_name_H-M   'P 1'
#
loop_
_entity.id
_entity.type
_entity.pdbx_description
1 polymer ?
#
loop_
_entity_poly.entity_id
_entity_poly.type
_entity_poly.pdbx_seq_one_letter_code
_entity_poly.pdbx_strand_id
1 'polypeptide(L)'
;MNLAGTYKFLSQTGDYATYLSKKVYAGEVVTAKEHENLLRLLQYATKYKNSVTQMVEICNHGGRITKRDVKSADGTSLPAISTDFSTAEEAFENYPTLLYDGPFADAVLHKEPQLLKGQDKISKDAAAKIAAKALGCNETHLNRLEDEAGRMPAYVFTKGQQTVNVTKSGGYVSSILYGGKVSARSIDEKEAIKQAAAYLKKLGYRDMRSTYYAADSNICTVNFAYCRDGILYYTDLIKVGVSLRDGSVVSLEARGYITNHHRRNVPTFTVSEKAATAKISPYLEVRSTKKCLIPKEDGRELACIEVLAHSADTGEDALVYLNAATGAEEDILLLLYSDHGTLTK
;
A
#
# COMPACT_ATOMS: atom_id res chain seq x y z
N MET A 1 16.30 6.70 9.09
CA MET A 1 16.44 5.56 8.16
C MET A 1 15.05 5.20 7.72
N ASN A 2 14.73 5.38 6.44
CA ASN A 2 13.38 5.07 5.94
C ASN A 2 13.33 3.59 5.54
N LEU A 3 12.86 2.71 6.43
CA LEU A 3 12.68 1.27 6.15
C LEU A 3 11.41 0.97 5.36
N ALA A 4 10.52 1.97 5.16
CA ALA A 4 9.27 1.78 4.44
C ALA A 4 9.50 1.46 2.95
N GLY A 5 10.45 2.14 2.31
CA GLY A 5 10.87 1.84 0.93
C GLY A 5 11.47 0.43 0.80
N THR A 6 12.26 0.01 1.79
CA THR A 6 12.83 -1.37 1.83
C THR A 6 11.73 -2.42 1.92
N TYR A 7 10.76 -2.22 2.80
CA TYR A 7 9.64 -3.15 2.95
C TYR A 7 8.83 -3.23 1.64
N LYS A 8 8.49 -2.07 1.05
CA LYS A 8 7.79 -1.99 -0.23
C LYS A 8 8.56 -2.75 -1.32
N PHE A 9 9.87 -2.50 -1.46
CA PHE A 9 10.72 -3.17 -2.42
C PHE A 9 10.74 -4.69 -2.24
N LEU A 10 10.96 -5.17 -1.00
CA LEU A 10 11.02 -6.61 -0.72
C LEU A 10 9.67 -7.29 -0.96
N SER A 11 8.56 -6.64 -0.60
CA SER A 11 7.22 -7.13 -0.87
C SER A 11 6.97 -7.23 -2.38
N GLN A 12 7.22 -6.17 -3.15
CA GLN A 12 7.05 -6.16 -4.60
C GLN A 12 7.93 -7.21 -5.30
N THR A 13 9.15 -7.41 -4.81
CA THR A 13 10.06 -8.45 -5.34
C THR A 13 9.49 -9.85 -5.10
N GLY A 14 8.96 -10.11 -3.90
CA GLY A 14 8.30 -11.37 -3.56
C GLY A 14 7.07 -11.64 -4.42
N ASP A 15 6.24 -10.64 -4.63
CA ASP A 15 5.03 -10.71 -5.44
C ASP A 15 5.35 -11.00 -6.91
N TYR A 16 6.35 -10.31 -7.46
CA TYR A 16 6.79 -10.55 -8.85
C TYR A 16 7.38 -11.95 -9.04
N ALA A 17 8.18 -12.43 -8.10
CA ALA A 17 8.70 -13.78 -8.11
C ALA A 17 7.57 -14.83 -8.05
N THR A 18 6.56 -14.58 -7.22
CA THR A 18 5.35 -15.43 -7.11
C THR A 18 4.56 -15.45 -8.41
N TYR A 19 4.35 -14.29 -9.04
CA TYR A 19 3.71 -14.19 -10.35
C TYR A 19 4.44 -15.02 -11.41
N LEU A 20 5.77 -14.86 -11.54
CA LEU A 20 6.54 -15.63 -12.52
C LEU A 20 6.52 -17.13 -12.23
N SER A 21 6.56 -17.53 -10.96
CA SER A 21 6.45 -18.94 -10.57
C SER A 21 5.12 -19.53 -11.03
N LYS A 22 4.00 -18.83 -10.80
CA LYS A 22 2.66 -19.28 -11.24
C LYS A 22 2.56 -19.38 -12.75
N LYS A 23 3.10 -18.40 -13.47
CA LYS A 23 3.18 -18.41 -14.94
C LYS A 23 3.90 -19.66 -15.46
N VAL A 24 5.03 -20.02 -14.84
CA VAL A 24 5.78 -21.25 -15.17
C VAL A 24 4.99 -22.49 -14.82
N TYR A 25 4.33 -22.54 -13.65
CA TYR A 25 3.47 -23.69 -13.27
C TYR A 25 2.27 -23.86 -14.20
N ALA A 26 1.72 -22.77 -14.74
CA ALA A 26 0.65 -22.81 -15.73
C ALA A 26 1.14 -23.22 -17.13
N GLY A 27 2.44 -23.45 -17.32
CA GLY A 27 3.02 -23.79 -18.63
C GLY A 27 3.19 -22.59 -19.56
N GLU A 28 3.04 -21.38 -19.05
CA GLU A 28 3.24 -20.16 -19.82
C GLU A 28 4.71 -19.79 -19.95
N VAL A 29 5.06 -19.13 -21.06
CA VAL A 29 6.44 -18.73 -21.34
C VAL A 29 6.76 -17.42 -20.61
N VAL A 30 7.85 -17.43 -19.84
CA VAL A 30 8.44 -16.20 -19.29
C VAL A 30 9.12 -15.44 -20.42
N THR A 31 8.69 -14.20 -20.65
CA THR A 31 9.25 -13.36 -21.71
C THR A 31 10.69 -12.91 -21.40
N ALA A 32 11.45 -12.53 -22.42
CA ALA A 32 12.80 -12.00 -22.23
C ALA A 32 12.84 -10.77 -21.31
N LYS A 33 11.81 -9.90 -21.37
CA LYS A 33 11.66 -8.73 -20.50
C LYS A 33 11.39 -9.10 -19.05
N GLU A 34 10.53 -10.07 -18.83
CA GLU A 34 10.23 -10.58 -17.46
C GLU A 34 11.48 -11.24 -16.85
N HIS A 35 12.25 -11.98 -17.64
CA HIS A 35 13.51 -12.56 -17.20
C HIS A 35 14.57 -11.49 -16.88
N GLU A 36 14.73 -10.46 -17.71
CA GLU A 36 15.60 -9.31 -17.43
C GLU A 36 15.21 -8.61 -16.12
N ASN A 37 13.91 -8.37 -15.93
CA ASN A 37 13.38 -7.76 -14.72
C ASN A 37 13.70 -8.61 -13.49
N LEU A 38 13.53 -9.93 -13.56
CA LEU A 38 13.85 -10.85 -12.46
C LEU A 38 15.34 -10.79 -12.09
N LEU A 39 16.23 -10.77 -13.09
CA LEU A 39 17.67 -10.67 -12.85
C LEU A 39 18.06 -9.37 -12.18
N ARG A 40 17.46 -8.24 -12.57
CA ARG A 40 17.68 -6.94 -11.92
C ARG A 40 17.19 -6.97 -10.47
N LEU A 41 15.99 -7.50 -10.22
CA LEU A 41 15.46 -7.65 -8.86
C LEU A 41 16.37 -8.49 -7.97
N LEU A 42 16.90 -9.60 -8.50
CA LEU A 42 17.83 -10.47 -7.79
C LEU A 42 19.14 -9.74 -7.44
N GLN A 43 19.69 -8.92 -8.34
CA GLN A 43 20.88 -8.11 -8.07
C GLN A 43 20.63 -7.11 -6.94
N TYR A 44 19.51 -6.37 -6.96
CA TYR A 44 19.15 -5.43 -5.90
C TYR A 44 18.87 -6.12 -4.58
N ALA A 45 18.12 -7.22 -4.58
CA ALA A 45 17.83 -7.99 -3.36
C ALA A 45 19.12 -8.52 -2.71
N THR A 46 20.08 -8.98 -3.52
CA THR A 46 21.39 -9.44 -3.06
C THR A 46 22.19 -8.28 -2.44
N LYS A 47 22.23 -7.12 -3.08
CA LYS A 47 22.88 -5.92 -2.57
C LYS A 47 22.30 -5.51 -1.23
N TYR A 48 20.97 -5.46 -1.11
CA TYR A 48 20.28 -5.11 0.15
C TYR A 48 20.52 -6.13 1.25
N LYS A 49 20.47 -7.42 0.93
CA LYS A 49 20.80 -8.48 1.88
C LYS A 49 22.18 -8.24 2.49
N ASN A 50 23.20 -7.96 1.67
CA ASN A 50 24.55 -7.71 2.13
C ASN A 50 24.64 -6.47 3.03
N SER A 51 24.00 -5.37 2.65
CA SER A 51 23.95 -4.14 3.44
C SER A 51 23.26 -4.33 4.79
N VAL A 52 22.14 -5.06 4.83
CA VAL A 52 21.42 -5.37 6.07
C VAL A 52 22.25 -6.31 6.95
N THR A 53 22.91 -7.31 6.37
CA THR A 53 23.79 -8.22 7.12
C THR A 53 24.91 -7.46 7.81
N GLN A 54 25.59 -6.55 7.11
CA GLN A 54 26.64 -5.71 7.70
C GLN A 54 26.13 -4.84 8.85
N MET A 55 24.90 -4.27 8.73
CA MET A 55 24.30 -3.52 9.83
C MET A 55 24.00 -4.40 11.05
N VAL A 56 23.47 -5.59 10.83
CA VAL A 56 23.23 -6.55 11.92
C VAL A 56 24.54 -6.89 12.62
N GLU A 57 25.63 -7.10 11.89
CA GLU A 57 26.96 -7.34 12.45
C GLU A 57 27.46 -6.17 13.30
N ILE A 58 27.32 -4.92 12.80
CA ILE A 58 27.68 -3.71 13.56
C ILE A 58 26.89 -3.65 14.87
N CYS A 59 25.56 -3.89 14.81
CA CYS A 59 24.72 -3.89 16.00
C CYS A 59 25.09 -5.00 16.99
N ASN A 60 25.38 -6.19 16.50
CA ASN A 60 25.78 -7.34 17.34
C ASN A 60 27.11 -7.11 18.08
N HIS A 61 27.98 -6.29 17.52
CA HIS A 61 29.27 -5.89 18.16
C HIS A 61 29.12 -4.61 19.02
N GLY A 62 27.90 -4.21 19.37
CA GLY A 62 27.61 -3.05 20.23
C GLY A 62 27.76 -1.69 19.53
N GLY A 63 27.94 -1.67 18.22
CA GLY A 63 27.93 -0.46 17.40
C GLY A 63 26.55 0.15 17.27
N ARG A 64 26.48 1.48 17.12
CA ARG A 64 25.25 2.19 16.80
C ARG A 64 25.27 2.58 15.33
N ILE A 65 24.21 2.30 14.61
CA ILE A 65 24.04 2.75 13.23
C ILE A 65 23.69 4.24 13.25
N THR A 66 24.67 5.10 13.04
CA THR A 66 24.48 6.56 12.95
C THR A 66 24.70 7.02 11.50
N LYS A 67 24.21 8.21 11.15
CA LYS A 67 24.47 8.82 9.83
C LYS A 67 25.99 8.99 9.52
N ARG A 68 26.87 8.94 10.54
CA ARG A 68 28.33 9.02 10.41
C ARG A 68 28.99 7.66 10.15
N ASP A 69 28.43 6.58 10.65
CA ASP A 69 29.00 5.22 10.53
C ASP A 69 28.84 4.63 9.13
N VAL A 70 28.12 5.34 8.26
CA VAL A 70 27.97 5.05 6.84
C VAL A 70 29.20 5.49 6.01
N LYS A 71 30.19 6.17 6.62
CA LYS A 71 31.49 6.45 6.00
C LYS A 71 32.49 5.40 6.51
N SER A 72 32.82 4.46 5.64
CA SER A 72 33.80 3.41 5.96
C SER A 72 35.17 3.96 6.37
N ALA A 73 35.83 3.24 7.28
CA ALA A 73 37.21 3.50 7.71
C ALA A 73 38.25 3.44 6.57
N ASP A 74 37.91 2.88 5.41
CA ASP A 74 38.82 2.60 4.29
C ASP A 74 38.66 3.53 3.09
N GLY A 75 37.88 4.63 3.21
CA GLY A 75 37.69 5.55 2.10
C GLY A 75 36.83 5.00 0.95
N THR A 76 36.40 3.73 0.97
CA THR A 76 35.36 3.19 0.14
C THR A 76 34.03 3.53 0.77
N SER A 77 33.36 4.55 0.25
CA SER A 77 31.99 4.88 0.69
C SER A 77 31.12 3.65 0.49
N LEU A 78 30.70 3.01 1.60
CA LEU A 78 29.48 2.21 1.53
C LEU A 78 28.39 3.16 1.05
N PRO A 79 27.74 2.86 -0.08
CA PRO A 79 26.67 3.71 -0.54
C PRO A 79 25.67 3.83 0.60
N ALA A 80 25.36 5.06 0.99
CA ALA A 80 24.42 5.30 2.07
C ALA A 80 23.16 4.51 1.73
N ILE A 81 22.72 3.62 2.63
CA ILE A 81 21.53 2.78 2.40
C ILE A 81 20.34 3.62 1.94
N SER A 82 20.24 4.87 2.41
CA SER A 82 19.26 5.83 1.92
C SER A 82 19.42 6.19 0.43
N THR A 83 20.66 6.22 -0.09
CA THR A 83 20.94 6.53 -1.50
C THR A 83 20.68 5.30 -2.38
N ASP A 84 21.01 4.10 -1.89
CA ASP A 84 20.73 2.86 -2.59
C ASP A 84 19.23 2.59 -2.70
N PHE A 85 18.44 2.97 -1.69
CA PHE A 85 16.99 2.83 -1.71
C PHE A 85 16.32 3.85 -2.63
N SER A 86 16.77 5.12 -2.66
CA SER A 86 16.24 6.11 -3.59
C SER A 86 16.59 5.78 -5.05
N THR A 87 17.81 5.29 -5.30
CA THR A 87 18.23 4.86 -6.65
C THR A 87 17.47 3.61 -7.10
N ALA A 88 17.08 2.74 -6.17
CA ALA A 88 16.25 1.59 -6.49
C ALA A 88 14.81 2.01 -6.75
N GLU A 89 14.23 2.94 -5.97
CA GLU A 89 12.92 3.51 -6.24
C GLU A 89 12.86 4.11 -7.66
N GLU A 90 13.82 4.91 -8.06
CA GLU A 90 13.94 5.46 -9.42
C GLU A 90 14.10 4.37 -10.49
N ALA A 91 14.88 3.32 -10.21
CA ALA A 91 15.06 2.20 -11.13
C ALA A 91 13.80 1.32 -11.26
N PHE A 92 12.88 1.39 -10.28
CA PHE A 92 11.63 0.62 -10.25
C PHE A 92 10.41 1.37 -10.74
N GLU A 93 10.51 2.66 -11.10
CA GLU A 93 9.38 3.41 -11.69
C GLU A 93 8.81 2.77 -12.98
N ASN A 94 9.60 1.96 -13.68
CA ASN A 94 9.22 1.29 -14.93
C ASN A 94 8.95 -0.23 -14.78
N TYR A 95 8.90 -0.75 -13.55
CA TYR A 95 8.57 -2.16 -13.35
C TYR A 95 7.06 -2.35 -13.28
N PRO A 96 6.53 -3.44 -13.85
CA PRO A 96 5.15 -3.81 -13.61
C PRO A 96 4.98 -4.03 -12.12
N THR A 97 4.35 -3.09 -11.46
CA THR A 97 3.98 -3.19 -10.06
C THR A 97 2.85 -4.18 -9.97
N LEU A 98 3.12 -5.34 -9.41
CA LEU A 98 2.09 -6.25 -8.92
C LEU A 98 1.48 -5.56 -7.69
N LEU A 99 0.37 -4.88 -7.96
CA LEU A 99 -0.18 -3.93 -7.00
C LEU A 99 -1.10 -4.66 -6.02
N TYR A 100 -0.61 -4.88 -4.82
CA TYR A 100 -1.49 -4.95 -3.64
C TYR A 100 -2.26 -3.64 -3.43
N ASP A 101 -1.88 -2.57 -4.12
CA ASP A 101 -2.34 -1.21 -3.89
C ASP A 101 -3.44 -0.76 -4.86
N GLY A 102 -3.81 -1.65 -5.80
CA GLY A 102 -4.49 -1.18 -7.00
C GLY A 102 -3.54 -0.31 -7.86
N PRO A 103 -3.78 -0.20 -9.16
CA PRO A 103 -2.86 0.40 -10.14
C PRO A 103 -2.59 1.90 -9.90
N PHE A 104 -3.21 2.46 -8.89
CA PHE A 104 -3.28 3.91 -8.66
C PHE A 104 -2.46 4.39 -7.45
N ALA A 105 -1.77 3.51 -6.74
CA ALA A 105 -1.11 3.87 -5.48
C ALA A 105 0.20 4.65 -5.67
N ASP A 106 0.96 4.39 -6.73
CA ASP A 106 2.30 4.94 -6.90
C ASP A 106 2.34 6.42 -7.34
N ALA A 107 1.34 6.88 -8.11
CA ALA A 107 1.23 8.28 -8.54
C ALA A 107 1.03 9.28 -7.38
N VAL A 108 0.86 8.78 -6.16
CA VAL A 108 0.30 9.52 -5.03
C VAL A 108 1.36 10.00 -4.03
N LEU A 109 2.50 9.30 -3.91
CA LEU A 109 3.45 9.54 -2.81
C LEU A 109 4.33 10.78 -2.97
N HIS A 110 4.41 11.36 -4.16
CA HIS A 110 5.27 12.52 -4.44
C HIS A 110 4.59 13.89 -4.22
N LYS A 111 3.29 13.91 -3.88
CA LYS A 111 2.50 15.12 -3.67
C LYS A 111 2.61 15.63 -2.22
N GLU A 112 2.40 16.96 -2.05
CA GLU A 112 2.22 17.55 -0.73
C GLU A 112 0.92 17.05 -0.07
N PRO A 113 0.95 16.62 1.21
CA PRO A 113 -0.20 16.06 1.90
C PRO A 113 -1.37 17.05 1.99
N GLN A 114 -2.43 16.81 1.20
CA GLN A 114 -3.57 17.73 1.11
C GLN A 114 -4.36 17.81 2.41
N LEU A 115 -4.52 16.65 3.09
CA LEU A 115 -5.26 16.60 4.35
C LEU A 115 -4.59 17.40 5.48
N LEU A 116 -3.27 17.58 5.41
CA LEU A 116 -2.51 18.31 6.44
C LEU A 116 -2.48 19.82 6.23
N LYS A 117 -2.92 20.33 5.07
CA LYS A 117 -2.96 21.76 4.78
C LYS A 117 -3.89 22.49 5.73
N GLY A 118 -3.37 23.52 6.41
CA GLY A 118 -4.15 24.32 7.35
C GLY A 118 -4.48 23.60 8.68
N GLN A 119 -3.94 22.41 8.91
CA GLN A 119 -4.10 21.71 10.19
C GLN A 119 -3.11 22.24 11.23
N ASP A 120 -3.59 22.39 12.47
CA ASP A 120 -2.76 22.79 13.59
C ASP A 120 -1.71 21.72 13.93
N LYS A 121 -0.56 22.19 14.41
CA LYS A 121 0.45 21.29 14.98
C LYS A 121 0.04 20.81 16.35
N ILE A 122 0.22 19.52 16.60
CA ILE A 122 -0.01 18.91 17.90
C ILE A 122 1.31 18.74 18.67
N SER A 123 1.22 18.64 20.01
CA SER A 123 2.38 18.32 20.84
C SER A 123 2.73 16.82 20.76
N LYS A 124 3.97 16.47 21.12
CA LYS A 124 4.41 15.06 21.20
C LYS A 124 3.59 14.25 22.21
N ASP A 125 3.12 14.89 23.30
CA ASP A 125 2.26 14.24 24.29
C ASP A 125 0.85 14.00 23.76
N ALA A 126 0.28 14.95 23.01
CA ALA A 126 -0.98 14.71 22.31
C ALA A 126 -0.86 13.55 21.30
N ALA A 127 0.25 13.50 20.57
CA ALA A 127 0.52 12.40 19.65
C ALA A 127 0.69 11.04 20.37
N ALA A 128 1.30 11.01 21.58
CA ALA A 128 1.42 9.80 22.38
C ALA A 128 0.04 9.23 22.77
N LYS A 129 -0.93 10.09 23.11
CA LYS A 129 -2.32 9.68 23.37
C LYS A 129 -2.97 9.04 22.15
N ILE A 130 -2.75 9.63 20.99
CA ILE A 130 -3.25 9.10 19.70
C ILE A 130 -2.60 7.75 19.41
N ALA A 131 -1.28 7.63 19.57
CA ALA A 131 -0.54 6.40 19.38
C ALA A 131 -1.01 5.29 20.33
N ALA A 132 -1.19 5.60 21.61
CA ALA A 132 -1.69 4.67 22.62
C ALA A 132 -3.11 4.16 22.27
N LYS A 133 -4.00 5.06 21.86
CA LYS A 133 -5.35 4.70 21.36
C LYS A 133 -5.27 3.78 20.15
N ALA A 134 -4.36 4.06 19.20
CA ALA A 134 -4.16 3.25 18.01
C ALA A 134 -3.66 1.84 18.37
N LEU A 135 -2.65 1.75 19.23
CA LEU A 135 -2.07 0.46 19.63
C LEU A 135 -2.84 -0.25 20.78
N GLY A 136 -3.98 0.31 21.21
CA GLY A 136 -4.80 -0.27 22.27
C GLY A 136 -4.04 -0.45 23.59
N CYS A 137 -3.28 0.56 24.02
CA CYS A 137 -2.49 0.50 25.24
C CYS A 137 -2.53 1.81 26.04
N ASN A 138 -1.86 1.81 27.19
CA ASN A 138 -1.61 3.04 27.94
C ASN A 138 -0.37 3.76 27.36
N GLU A 139 -0.33 5.09 27.44
CA GLU A 139 0.80 5.92 26.99
C GLU A 139 2.14 5.54 27.64
N THR A 140 2.08 5.07 28.89
CA THR A 140 3.27 4.59 29.65
C THR A 140 3.95 3.36 29.02
N HIS A 141 3.25 2.64 28.16
CA HIS A 141 3.80 1.47 27.44
C HIS A 141 4.44 1.83 26.10
N LEU A 142 4.47 3.13 25.75
CA LEU A 142 5.06 3.60 24.52
C LEU A 142 6.51 4.05 24.74
N ASN A 143 7.42 3.58 23.89
CA ASN A 143 8.74 4.16 23.79
C ASN A 143 8.72 5.25 22.70
N ARG A 144 9.27 6.42 23.00
CA ARG A 144 9.40 7.54 22.05
C ARG A 144 10.68 7.39 21.25
N LEU A 145 10.57 7.48 19.93
CA LEU A 145 11.72 7.45 19.03
C LEU A 145 12.03 8.84 18.46
N GLU A 146 13.08 8.90 17.62
CA GLU A 146 13.39 10.09 16.81
C GLU A 146 12.22 10.36 15.85
N ASP A 147 11.89 11.64 15.70
CA ASP A 147 10.78 12.06 14.87
C ASP A 147 11.10 11.85 13.37
N GLU A 148 10.10 11.45 12.59
CA GLU A 148 10.22 11.39 11.15
C GLU A 148 10.16 12.81 10.57
N ALA A 149 11.13 13.11 9.69
CA ALA A 149 11.18 14.35 8.91
C ALA A 149 10.65 14.12 7.49
N GLY A 150 10.57 15.16 6.67
CA GLY A 150 10.15 15.09 5.28
C GLY A 150 8.83 15.80 5.03
N ARG A 151 8.11 15.41 3.96
CA ARG A 151 6.84 16.05 3.54
C ARG A 151 5.67 15.78 4.48
N MET A 152 5.72 14.67 5.20
CA MET A 152 4.72 14.28 6.20
C MET A 152 5.40 14.08 7.56
N PRO A 153 5.85 15.14 8.24
CA PRO A 153 6.58 15.01 9.50
C PRO A 153 5.72 14.33 10.56
N ALA A 154 6.27 13.37 11.28
CA ALA A 154 5.54 12.60 12.26
C ALA A 154 6.34 12.38 13.56
N TYR A 155 5.62 12.24 14.66
CA TYR A 155 6.13 11.68 15.90
C TYR A 155 6.08 10.16 15.83
N VAL A 156 7.15 9.52 16.30
CA VAL A 156 7.30 8.06 16.20
C VAL A 156 7.33 7.43 17.58
N PHE A 157 6.51 6.38 17.73
CA PHE A 157 6.40 5.62 18.98
C PHE A 157 6.49 4.13 18.70
N THR A 158 6.97 3.35 19.67
CA THR A 158 6.98 1.88 19.57
C THR A 158 6.33 1.24 20.78
N LYS A 159 5.72 0.07 20.52
CA LYS A 159 5.22 -0.85 21.55
C LYS A 159 5.48 -2.29 21.08
N GLY A 160 6.38 -2.99 21.75
CA GLY A 160 6.79 -4.33 21.33
C GLY A 160 7.33 -4.31 19.89
N GLN A 161 6.71 -5.07 19.01
CA GLN A 161 7.09 -5.16 17.61
C GLN A 161 6.32 -4.21 16.68
N GLN A 162 5.54 -3.28 17.23
CA GLN A 162 4.80 -2.28 16.45
C GLN A 162 5.48 -0.92 16.55
N THR A 163 5.60 -0.24 15.41
CA THR A 163 6.01 1.18 15.32
C THR A 163 4.86 1.97 14.75
N VAL A 164 4.44 3.05 15.41
CA VAL A 164 3.35 3.91 14.98
C VAL A 164 3.84 5.32 14.72
N ASN A 165 3.45 5.89 13.59
CA ASN A 165 3.73 7.25 13.19
C ASN A 165 2.46 8.09 13.28
N VAL A 166 2.56 9.24 13.98
CA VAL A 166 1.47 10.20 14.13
C VAL A 166 1.91 11.54 13.55
N THR A 167 1.19 12.06 12.57
CA THR A 167 1.54 13.32 11.90
C THR A 167 1.60 14.48 12.87
N LYS A 168 2.61 15.36 12.70
CA LYS A 168 2.78 16.56 13.56
C LYS A 168 1.68 17.59 13.34
N SER A 169 1.11 17.65 12.12
CA SER A 169 -0.06 18.45 11.82
C SER A 169 -1.29 17.55 11.77
N GLY A 170 -2.37 17.95 12.45
CA GLY A 170 -3.65 17.28 12.49
C GLY A 170 -3.70 15.99 13.33
N GLY A 171 -2.56 15.38 13.68
CA GLY A 171 -2.53 14.20 14.56
C GLY A 171 -3.09 12.92 13.94
N TYR A 172 -2.89 12.70 12.67
CA TYR A 172 -3.34 11.48 12.00
C TYR A 172 -2.35 10.34 12.19
N VAL A 173 -2.85 9.12 12.40
CA VAL A 173 -2.01 7.91 12.41
C VAL A 173 -1.66 7.57 10.95
N SER A 174 -0.48 7.96 10.50
CA SER A 174 -0.08 7.79 9.09
C SER A 174 0.34 6.36 8.77
N SER A 175 0.97 5.67 9.72
CA SER A 175 1.36 4.27 9.54
C SER A 175 1.50 3.55 10.87
N ILE A 176 1.29 2.23 10.83
CA ILE A 176 1.68 1.28 11.86
C ILE A 176 2.43 0.16 11.16
N LEU A 177 3.69 -0.05 11.55
CA LEU A 177 4.52 -1.13 11.04
C LEU A 177 4.57 -2.25 12.08
N TYR A 178 4.56 -3.49 11.59
CA TYR A 178 4.66 -4.67 12.43
C TYR A 178 5.85 -5.54 12.03
N GLY A 179 6.78 -5.75 12.94
CA GLY A 179 7.99 -6.58 12.74
C GLY A 179 7.87 -8.01 13.26
N GLY A 180 6.67 -8.42 13.68
CA GLY A 180 6.43 -9.75 14.25
C GLY A 180 5.93 -10.78 13.24
N LYS A 181 5.67 -11.99 13.78
CA LYS A 181 5.04 -13.09 13.03
C LYS A 181 3.72 -13.47 13.70
N VAL A 182 2.72 -13.78 12.89
CA VAL A 182 1.43 -14.34 13.35
C VAL A 182 1.48 -15.86 13.17
N SER A 183 1.44 -16.59 14.28
CA SER A 183 1.78 -18.02 14.31
C SER A 183 0.61 -18.96 13.99
N ALA A 184 -0.63 -18.45 14.03
CA ALA A 184 -1.83 -19.28 13.87
C ALA A 184 -2.95 -18.50 13.17
N ARG A 185 -3.94 -19.23 12.68
CA ARG A 185 -5.16 -18.68 12.11
C ARG A 185 -6.38 -19.23 12.87
N SER A 186 -7.25 -18.32 13.34
CA SER A 186 -8.48 -18.67 14.07
C SER A 186 -9.71 -17.93 13.54
N ILE A 187 -9.51 -16.88 12.75
CA ILE A 187 -10.59 -16.15 12.09
C ILE A 187 -10.40 -16.16 10.56
N ASP A 188 -11.48 -15.93 9.85
CA ASP A 188 -11.49 -15.80 8.40
C ASP A 188 -11.27 -14.34 7.95
N GLU A 189 -11.08 -14.15 6.66
CA GLU A 189 -10.88 -12.83 6.05
C GLU A 189 -12.12 -11.94 6.20
N LYS A 190 -13.31 -12.52 6.22
CA LYS A 190 -14.56 -11.78 6.37
C LYS A 190 -14.64 -11.09 7.73
N GLU A 191 -14.24 -11.80 8.78
CA GLU A 191 -14.15 -11.21 10.11
C GLU A 191 -12.99 -10.20 10.19
N ALA A 192 -11.85 -10.50 9.55
CA ALA A 192 -10.72 -9.56 9.49
C ALA A 192 -11.12 -8.23 8.81
N ILE A 193 -11.87 -8.27 7.71
CA ILE A 193 -12.39 -7.07 7.03
C ILE A 193 -13.27 -6.24 7.96
N LYS A 194 -14.14 -6.88 8.74
CA LYS A 194 -15.00 -6.24 9.75
C LYS A 194 -14.18 -5.52 10.82
N GLN A 195 -13.16 -6.21 11.36
CA GLN A 195 -12.27 -5.65 12.38
C GLN A 195 -11.48 -4.45 11.83
N ALA A 196 -10.96 -4.56 10.60
CA ALA A 196 -10.28 -3.47 9.91
C ALA A 196 -11.17 -2.24 9.74
N ALA A 197 -12.42 -2.42 9.29
CA ALA A 197 -13.37 -1.33 9.11
C ALA A 197 -13.72 -0.63 10.45
N ALA A 198 -13.95 -1.42 11.50
CA ALA A 198 -14.21 -0.90 12.84
C ALA A 198 -13.00 -0.10 13.39
N TYR A 199 -11.79 -0.59 13.10
CA TYR A 199 -10.56 0.06 13.51
C TYR A 199 -10.35 1.42 12.81
N LEU A 200 -10.58 1.51 11.50
CA LEU A 200 -10.52 2.78 10.77
C LEU A 200 -11.50 3.81 11.34
N LYS A 201 -12.73 3.38 11.63
CA LYS A 201 -13.73 4.24 12.26
C LYS A 201 -13.28 4.72 13.65
N LYS A 202 -12.65 3.85 14.46
CA LYS A 202 -12.07 4.20 15.78
C LYS A 202 -10.99 5.26 15.67
N LEU A 203 -10.16 5.22 14.60
CA LEU A 203 -9.10 6.20 14.33
C LEU A 203 -9.62 7.51 13.72
N GLY A 204 -10.90 7.58 13.33
CA GLY A 204 -11.51 8.76 12.72
C GLY A 204 -11.50 8.76 11.19
N TYR A 205 -11.00 7.72 10.54
CA TYR A 205 -11.13 7.52 9.11
C TYR A 205 -12.55 7.04 8.80
N ARG A 206 -13.37 7.95 8.29
CA ARG A 206 -14.80 7.70 8.00
C ARG A 206 -15.02 7.43 6.52
N ASP A 207 -16.18 6.84 6.22
CA ASP A 207 -16.64 6.61 4.84
C ASP A 207 -15.67 5.77 4.00
N MET A 208 -14.94 4.86 4.66
CA MET A 208 -14.04 3.93 4.02
C MET A 208 -14.78 2.64 3.63
N ARG A 209 -14.60 2.21 2.38
CA ARG A 209 -15.15 0.95 1.85
C ARG A 209 -14.01 0.00 1.51
N SER A 210 -14.11 -1.24 1.96
CA SER A 210 -13.16 -2.29 1.55
C SER A 210 -13.29 -2.57 0.05
N THR A 211 -12.18 -2.65 -0.64
CA THR A 211 -12.10 -2.94 -2.07
C THR A 211 -11.48 -4.30 -2.34
N TYR A 212 -10.26 -4.51 -1.91
CA TYR A 212 -9.52 -5.76 -2.06
C TYR A 212 -8.93 -6.21 -0.74
N TYR A 213 -8.56 -7.48 -0.65
CA TYR A 213 -7.76 -8.00 0.44
C TYR A 213 -6.79 -9.05 -0.07
N ALA A 214 -5.72 -9.24 0.68
CA ALA A 214 -4.79 -10.34 0.50
C ALA A 214 -4.44 -10.91 1.87
N ALA A 215 -4.31 -12.23 1.94
CA ALA A 215 -3.91 -12.92 3.17
C ALA A 215 -2.57 -13.62 2.95
N ASP A 216 -1.57 -13.21 3.71
CA ASP A 216 -0.25 -13.84 3.72
C ASP A 216 0.27 -13.94 5.16
N SER A 217 1.00 -15.02 5.44
CA SER A 217 1.66 -15.22 6.75
C SER A 217 0.72 -15.02 7.95
N ASN A 218 -0.56 -15.45 7.82
CA ASN A 218 -1.65 -15.27 8.78
C ASN A 218 -2.01 -13.80 9.08
N ILE A 219 -1.70 -12.89 8.17
CA ILE A 219 -2.14 -11.50 8.19
C ILE A 219 -3.03 -11.24 6.98
N CYS A 220 -4.25 -10.75 7.22
CA CYS A 220 -5.14 -10.28 6.17
C CYS A 220 -4.95 -8.77 5.99
N THR A 221 -4.37 -8.37 4.88
CA THR A 221 -4.24 -6.95 4.50
C THR A 221 -5.44 -6.54 3.66
N VAL A 222 -6.24 -5.62 4.18
CA VAL A 222 -7.46 -5.13 3.54
C VAL A 222 -7.21 -3.71 3.02
N ASN A 223 -7.50 -3.50 1.74
CA ASN A 223 -7.49 -2.19 1.10
C ASN A 223 -8.85 -1.52 1.25
N PHE A 224 -8.83 -0.26 1.65
CA PHE A 224 -10.01 0.58 1.75
C PHE A 224 -9.84 1.82 0.88
N ALA A 225 -10.89 2.16 0.12
CA ALA A 225 -11.01 3.42 -0.59
C ALA A 225 -12.04 4.32 0.12
N TYR A 226 -11.80 5.62 0.12
CA TYR A 226 -12.82 6.57 0.55
C TYR A 226 -14.04 6.46 -0.38
N CYS A 227 -15.25 6.52 0.18
CA CYS A 227 -16.48 6.40 -0.57
C CYS A 227 -17.46 7.48 -0.15
N ARG A 228 -17.86 8.35 -1.08
CA ARG A 228 -18.88 9.38 -0.85
C ARG A 228 -19.92 9.34 -1.96
N ASP A 229 -21.17 9.42 -1.58
CA ASP A 229 -22.30 9.41 -2.51
C ASP A 229 -22.29 8.21 -3.50
N GLY A 230 -21.78 7.05 -3.03
CA GLY A 230 -21.64 5.84 -3.82
C GLY A 230 -20.45 5.81 -4.78
N ILE A 231 -19.59 6.84 -4.76
CA ILE A 231 -18.40 6.95 -5.60
C ILE A 231 -17.17 6.56 -4.79
N LEU A 232 -16.35 5.64 -5.30
CA LEU A 232 -15.07 5.24 -4.73
C LEU A 232 -13.95 6.16 -5.23
N TYR A 233 -13.10 6.59 -4.32
CA TYR A 233 -11.95 7.46 -4.62
C TYR A 233 -10.67 6.63 -4.51
N TYR A 234 -10.18 6.12 -5.62
CA TYR A 234 -8.99 5.25 -5.64
C TYR A 234 -7.66 5.98 -5.41
N THR A 235 -7.69 7.29 -5.26
CA THR A 235 -6.54 8.07 -4.75
C THR A 235 -6.48 8.09 -3.23
N ASP A 236 -7.62 7.92 -2.54
CA ASP A 236 -7.75 8.06 -1.10
C ASP A 236 -7.78 6.67 -0.43
N LEU A 237 -6.62 6.01 -0.46
CA LEU A 237 -6.49 4.61 -0.03
C LEU A 237 -5.87 4.49 1.37
N ILE A 238 -6.39 3.53 2.14
CA ILE A 238 -5.81 3.06 3.40
C ILE A 238 -5.72 1.53 3.36
N LYS A 239 -4.59 0.98 3.80
CA LYS A 239 -4.43 -0.45 4.04
C LYS A 239 -4.42 -0.77 5.53
N VAL A 240 -5.05 -1.86 5.90
CA VAL A 240 -5.08 -2.35 7.29
C VAL A 240 -4.72 -3.82 7.31
N GLY A 241 -3.64 -4.16 8.00
CA GLY A 241 -3.26 -5.55 8.25
C GLY A 241 -3.87 -6.05 9.56
N VAL A 242 -4.61 -7.14 9.47
CA VAL A 242 -5.29 -7.79 10.58
C VAL A 242 -4.71 -9.17 10.81
N SER A 243 -4.35 -9.48 12.04
CA SER A 243 -3.94 -10.80 12.47
C SER A 243 -5.10 -11.78 12.33
N LEU A 244 -4.95 -12.82 11.52
CA LEU A 244 -5.93 -13.90 11.40
C LEU A 244 -5.96 -14.81 12.63
N ARG A 245 -5.06 -14.60 13.59
CA ARG A 245 -5.06 -15.34 14.86
C ARG A 245 -6.15 -14.85 15.81
N ASP A 246 -6.32 -13.53 15.94
CA ASP A 246 -7.12 -12.93 16.99
C ASP A 246 -7.91 -11.68 16.56
N GLY A 247 -7.83 -11.29 15.30
CA GLY A 247 -8.51 -10.11 14.77
C GLY A 247 -7.86 -8.78 15.16
N SER A 248 -6.73 -8.79 15.84
CA SER A 248 -6.03 -7.56 16.18
C SER A 248 -5.42 -6.89 14.96
N VAL A 249 -5.50 -5.54 14.90
CA VAL A 249 -4.84 -4.78 13.85
C VAL A 249 -3.35 -4.71 14.14
N VAL A 250 -2.53 -5.22 13.23
CA VAL A 250 -1.08 -5.27 13.37
C VAL A 250 -0.37 -4.19 12.54
N SER A 251 -0.94 -3.81 11.39
CA SER A 251 -0.37 -2.77 10.53
C SER A 251 -1.42 -1.84 9.95
N LEU A 252 -0.99 -0.64 9.61
CA LEU A 252 -1.79 0.40 8.94
C LEU A 252 -0.89 1.18 7.98
N GLU A 253 -1.40 1.50 6.79
CA GLU A 253 -0.78 2.43 5.86
C GLU A 253 -1.83 3.42 5.38
N ALA A 254 -1.78 4.66 5.84
CA ALA A 254 -2.75 5.70 5.55
C ALA A 254 -2.14 6.93 4.84
N ARG A 255 -0.85 6.88 4.47
CA ARG A 255 -0.17 8.00 3.81
C ARG A 255 -0.82 8.37 2.49
N GLY A 256 -1.29 7.39 1.73
CA GLY A 256 -2.04 7.62 0.49
C GLY A 256 -3.27 8.49 0.71
N TYR A 257 -4.09 8.12 1.68
CA TYR A 257 -5.26 8.91 2.09
C TYR A 257 -4.87 10.31 2.56
N ILE A 258 -3.89 10.43 3.46
CA ILE A 258 -3.45 11.73 4.01
C ILE A 258 -2.90 12.64 2.91
N THR A 259 -2.22 12.06 1.92
CA THR A 259 -1.66 12.82 0.80
C THR A 259 -2.72 13.36 -0.15
N ASN A 260 -3.79 12.60 -0.41
CA ASN A 260 -4.73 12.95 -1.46
C ASN A 260 -6.06 13.47 -0.97
N HIS A 261 -6.51 13.07 0.22
CA HIS A 261 -7.84 13.40 0.69
C HIS A 261 -8.02 14.90 0.88
N HIS A 262 -8.96 15.46 0.13
CA HIS A 262 -9.38 16.86 0.21
C HIS A 262 -10.80 17.03 -0.31
N ARG A 263 -11.42 18.18 -0.06
CA ARG A 263 -12.68 18.57 -0.71
C ARG A 263 -12.44 18.78 -2.20
N ARG A 264 -13.22 18.10 -3.05
CA ARG A 264 -13.14 18.24 -4.51
C ARG A 264 -14.52 18.16 -5.14
N ASN A 265 -14.68 18.82 -6.28
CA ASN A 265 -15.88 18.68 -7.10
C ASN A 265 -15.75 17.40 -7.92
N VAL A 266 -16.76 16.55 -7.81
CA VAL A 266 -16.82 15.31 -8.57
C VAL A 266 -17.40 15.62 -9.95
N PRO A 267 -16.75 15.18 -11.04
CA PRO A 267 -17.30 15.32 -12.38
C PRO A 267 -18.64 14.62 -12.53
N THR A 268 -19.50 15.13 -13.41
CA THR A 268 -20.81 14.54 -13.67
C THR A 268 -20.67 13.19 -14.37
N PHE A 269 -21.43 12.20 -13.91
CA PHE A 269 -21.56 10.89 -14.56
C PHE A 269 -22.69 10.99 -15.59
N THR A 270 -22.37 11.26 -16.85
CA THR A 270 -23.32 11.35 -17.96
C THR A 270 -23.69 9.98 -18.52
N VAL A 271 -22.75 9.05 -18.52
CA VAL A 271 -22.96 7.67 -18.94
C VAL A 271 -23.58 6.89 -17.79
N SER A 272 -24.72 6.25 -18.04
CA SER A 272 -25.35 5.35 -17.06
C SER A 272 -24.57 4.03 -16.95
N GLU A 273 -24.68 3.34 -15.82
CA GLU A 273 -24.06 2.01 -15.64
C GLU A 273 -24.55 1.01 -16.70
N LYS A 274 -25.85 1.07 -17.07
CA LYS A 274 -26.42 0.25 -18.16
C LYS A 274 -25.78 0.57 -19.52
N ALA A 275 -25.52 1.84 -19.81
CA ALA A 275 -24.86 2.22 -21.07
C ALA A 275 -23.38 1.84 -21.07
N ALA A 276 -22.74 1.87 -19.91
CA ALA A 276 -21.37 1.41 -19.74
C ALA A 276 -21.25 -0.11 -19.93
N THR A 277 -22.12 -0.90 -19.30
CA THR A 277 -22.12 -2.37 -19.46
C THR A 277 -22.37 -2.81 -20.89
N ALA A 278 -23.19 -2.08 -21.66
CA ALA A 278 -23.44 -2.36 -23.08
C ALA A 278 -22.20 -2.18 -23.98
N LYS A 279 -21.14 -1.53 -23.47
CA LYS A 279 -19.88 -1.35 -24.21
C LYS A 279 -18.84 -2.45 -23.93
N ILE A 280 -19.09 -3.27 -22.92
CA ILE A 280 -18.23 -4.41 -22.60
C ILE A 280 -18.35 -5.45 -23.69
N SER A 281 -17.23 -6.09 -24.00
CA SER A 281 -17.18 -7.17 -24.99
C SER A 281 -18.26 -8.23 -24.73
N PRO A 282 -19.01 -8.69 -25.75
CA PRO A 282 -20.02 -9.72 -25.59
C PRO A 282 -19.46 -11.09 -25.17
N TYR A 283 -18.15 -11.29 -25.23
CA TYR A 283 -17.45 -12.48 -24.72
C TYR A 283 -17.19 -12.43 -23.22
N LEU A 284 -17.53 -11.30 -22.56
CA LEU A 284 -17.36 -11.11 -21.11
C LEU A 284 -18.71 -11.00 -20.42
N GLU A 285 -18.88 -11.72 -19.32
CA GLU A 285 -20.03 -11.61 -18.44
C GLU A 285 -19.81 -10.50 -17.42
N VAL A 286 -20.65 -9.47 -17.42
CA VAL A 286 -20.61 -8.39 -16.43
C VAL A 286 -21.12 -8.90 -15.08
N ARG A 287 -20.27 -8.83 -14.04
CA ARG A 287 -20.59 -9.25 -12.68
C ARG A 287 -21.09 -8.10 -11.80
N SER A 288 -20.45 -6.93 -11.89
CA SER A 288 -20.84 -5.76 -11.11
C SER A 288 -20.32 -4.48 -11.72
N THR A 289 -20.92 -3.35 -11.30
CA THR A 289 -20.48 -2.00 -11.66
C THR A 289 -20.32 -1.14 -10.42
N LYS A 290 -19.40 -0.18 -10.46
CA LYS A 290 -19.18 0.83 -9.42
C LYS A 290 -18.80 2.16 -10.05
N LYS A 291 -19.18 3.24 -9.42
CA LYS A 291 -18.70 4.58 -9.77
C LYS A 291 -17.39 4.85 -9.01
N CYS A 292 -16.38 5.37 -9.70
CA CYS A 292 -15.10 5.65 -9.09
C CYS A 292 -14.41 6.87 -9.68
N LEU A 293 -13.43 7.39 -8.95
CA LEU A 293 -12.40 8.30 -9.45
C LEU A 293 -11.08 7.55 -9.47
N ILE A 294 -10.43 7.53 -10.62
CA ILE A 294 -9.10 6.94 -10.79
C ILE A 294 -8.07 8.05 -11.05
N PRO A 295 -6.83 7.94 -10.55
CA PRO A 295 -5.76 8.88 -10.89
C PRO A 295 -5.25 8.62 -12.31
N LYS A 296 -4.87 9.68 -12.99
CA LYS A 296 -4.13 9.64 -14.25
C LYS A 296 -2.67 10.01 -13.96
N GLU A 297 -1.75 9.65 -14.87
CA GLU A 297 -0.31 9.92 -14.75
C GLU A 297 0.02 11.40 -14.55
N ASP A 298 -0.78 12.30 -15.16
CA ASP A 298 -0.66 13.75 -15.00
C ASP A 298 -1.15 14.28 -13.65
N GLY A 299 -1.59 13.37 -12.76
CA GLY A 299 -2.06 13.68 -11.41
C GLY A 299 -3.48 14.20 -11.32
N ARG A 300 -4.23 14.28 -12.43
CA ARG A 300 -5.67 14.53 -12.42
C ARG A 300 -6.45 13.29 -11.98
N GLU A 301 -7.67 13.49 -11.54
CA GLU A 301 -8.62 12.42 -11.27
C GLU A 301 -9.65 12.34 -12.39
N LEU A 302 -9.94 11.12 -12.82
CA LEU A 302 -10.93 10.85 -13.86
C LEU A 302 -12.11 10.08 -13.26
N ALA A 303 -13.33 10.58 -13.54
CA ALA A 303 -14.54 9.84 -13.17
C ALA A 303 -14.75 8.69 -14.13
N CYS A 304 -14.91 7.49 -13.58
CA CYS A 304 -15.09 6.26 -14.34
C CYS A 304 -16.22 5.40 -13.77
N ILE A 305 -16.78 4.58 -14.63
CA ILE A 305 -17.57 3.41 -14.24
C ILE A 305 -16.63 2.21 -14.30
N GLU A 306 -16.32 1.64 -13.16
CA GLU A 306 -15.62 0.37 -13.02
C GLU A 306 -16.59 -0.77 -13.31
N VAL A 307 -16.24 -1.65 -14.21
CA VAL A 307 -17.01 -2.85 -14.54
C VAL A 307 -16.17 -4.08 -14.23
N LEU A 308 -16.63 -4.91 -13.31
CA LEU A 308 -16.07 -6.23 -13.11
C LEU A 308 -16.69 -7.19 -14.12
N ALA A 309 -15.86 -7.74 -14.98
CA ALA A 309 -16.26 -8.65 -16.04
C ALA A 309 -15.50 -9.99 -15.96
N HIS A 310 -16.16 -11.07 -16.32
CA HIS A 310 -15.66 -12.44 -16.30
C HIS A 310 -15.57 -13.01 -17.71
N SER A 311 -14.46 -13.65 -18.04
CA SER A 311 -14.29 -14.42 -19.27
C SER A 311 -14.62 -15.89 -19.01
N ALA A 312 -15.69 -16.39 -19.60
CA ALA A 312 -16.03 -17.80 -19.49
C ALA A 312 -15.01 -18.72 -20.20
N ASP A 313 -14.34 -18.20 -21.22
CA ASP A 313 -13.37 -18.96 -22.02
C ASP A 313 -12.04 -19.17 -21.28
N THR A 314 -11.55 -18.13 -20.56
CA THR A 314 -10.27 -18.19 -19.85
C THR A 314 -10.44 -18.41 -18.35
N GLY A 315 -11.65 -18.19 -17.81
CA GLY A 315 -11.91 -18.22 -16.37
C GLY A 315 -11.36 -17.00 -15.63
N GLU A 316 -10.88 -15.99 -16.35
CA GLU A 316 -10.28 -14.79 -15.77
C GLU A 316 -11.30 -13.69 -15.55
N ASP A 317 -11.07 -12.87 -14.54
CA ASP A 317 -11.83 -11.64 -14.31
C ASP A 317 -11.00 -10.41 -14.68
N ALA A 318 -11.67 -9.38 -15.14
CA ALA A 318 -11.09 -8.09 -15.46
C ALA A 318 -11.90 -6.94 -14.87
N LEU A 319 -11.21 -5.87 -14.46
CA LEU A 319 -11.81 -4.57 -14.18
C LEU A 319 -11.62 -3.70 -15.42
N VAL A 320 -12.72 -3.23 -15.99
CA VAL A 320 -12.72 -2.29 -17.11
C VAL A 320 -13.18 -0.94 -16.59
N TYR A 321 -12.37 0.08 -16.79
CA TYR A 321 -12.68 1.46 -16.39
C TYR A 321 -13.17 2.24 -17.60
N LEU A 322 -14.42 2.65 -17.58
CA LEU A 322 -15.05 3.41 -18.64
C LEU A 322 -15.25 4.87 -18.20
N ASN A 323 -14.82 5.81 -19.01
CA ASN A 323 -14.98 7.25 -18.76
C ASN A 323 -16.46 7.59 -18.49
N ALA A 324 -16.74 8.21 -17.37
CA ALA A 324 -18.09 8.52 -16.93
C ALA A 324 -18.80 9.58 -17.79
N ALA A 325 -18.07 10.38 -18.58
CA ALA A 325 -18.63 11.39 -19.47
C ALA A 325 -18.84 10.86 -20.90
N THR A 326 -17.87 10.08 -21.41
CA THR A 326 -17.85 9.65 -22.84
C THR A 326 -18.17 8.16 -23.02
N GLY A 327 -17.95 7.36 -21.98
CA GLY A 327 -18.00 5.90 -22.03
C GLY A 327 -16.84 5.28 -22.84
N ALA A 328 -15.78 6.03 -23.09
CA ALA A 328 -14.57 5.47 -23.67
C ALA A 328 -13.87 4.61 -22.64
N GLU A 329 -13.19 3.57 -23.08
CA GLU A 329 -12.33 2.74 -22.25
C GLU A 329 -11.08 3.54 -21.86
N GLU A 330 -10.77 3.56 -20.58
CA GLU A 330 -9.64 4.32 -20.02
C GLU A 330 -8.56 3.42 -19.48
N ASP A 331 -8.94 2.24 -18.98
CA ASP A 331 -7.99 1.27 -18.43
C ASP A 331 -8.63 -0.12 -18.29
N ILE A 332 -7.83 -1.17 -18.35
CA ILE A 332 -8.23 -2.56 -18.10
C ILE A 332 -7.21 -3.20 -17.16
N LEU A 333 -7.70 -3.81 -16.10
CA LEU A 333 -6.88 -4.56 -15.16
C LEU A 333 -7.35 -6.01 -15.12
N LEU A 334 -6.46 -6.94 -15.41
CA LEU A 334 -6.72 -8.35 -15.20
C LEU A 334 -6.63 -8.68 -13.72
N LEU A 335 -7.61 -9.41 -13.20
CA LEU A 335 -7.61 -9.89 -11.82
C LEU A 335 -6.98 -11.28 -11.76
N LEU A 336 -5.92 -11.40 -10.98
CA LEU A 336 -5.23 -12.66 -10.75
C LEU A 336 -5.58 -13.15 -9.35
N TYR A 337 -6.36 -14.22 -9.27
CA TYR A 337 -6.73 -14.83 -8.01
C TYR A 337 -5.63 -15.77 -7.53
N SER A 338 -5.27 -15.66 -6.27
CA SER A 338 -4.33 -16.56 -5.62
C SER A 338 -4.91 -17.04 -4.29
N ASP A 339 -4.34 -18.11 -3.73
CA ASP A 339 -4.71 -18.59 -2.40
C ASP A 339 -4.53 -17.54 -1.30
N HIS A 340 -3.79 -16.47 -1.60
CA HIS A 340 -3.48 -15.37 -0.68
C HIS A 340 -4.26 -14.07 -0.96
N GLY A 341 -5.05 -14.01 -2.03
CA GLY A 341 -5.85 -12.82 -2.38
C GLY A 341 -5.90 -12.52 -3.87
N THR A 342 -6.43 -11.35 -4.21
CA THR A 342 -6.59 -10.88 -5.58
C THR A 342 -5.48 -9.90 -5.94
N LEU A 343 -4.76 -10.19 -7.02
CA LEU A 343 -3.76 -9.30 -7.62
C LEU A 343 -4.35 -8.67 -8.88
N THR A 344 -3.84 -7.51 -9.30
CA THR A 344 -4.19 -6.87 -10.58
C THR A 344 -2.96 -6.75 -11.48
N LYS A 345 -3.14 -6.91 -12.78
CA LYS A 345 -2.11 -6.75 -13.80
C LYS A 345 -2.58 -5.79 -14.88
#